data_9012f43d88430b0d1527f8e24e3b8ce2
#
_entry.id   9012f43d88430b0d1527f8e24e3b8ce2
#
_cell.length_a   1.000
_cell.length_b   1.000
_cell.length_c   1.000
_cell.angle_alpha   90.00
_cell.angle_beta   90.00
_cell.angle_gamma   90.00
#
_symmetry.space_group_name_H-M   'P 1'
#
loop_
_entity.id
_entity.type
_entity.pdbx_description
1 polymer ?
#
loop_
_entity_poly.entity_id
_entity_poly.type
_entity_poly.pdbx_seq_one_letter_code
_entity_poly.pdbx_strand_id
1 'polypeptide(L)'
;MGKIKYDKIYEDLKEKIESEVYKNQQKLPSENNLVKEYKCSRNTLRRAVAQLASSGYVQSLHGKGVYVIYEQHKKPDFMLGDI
;
A
#
# COMPACT_ATOMS: atom_id res chain seq x y z
N MET A 1 -17.45 17.37 4.33
CA MET A 1 -16.82 17.18 4.34
C MET A 1 -16.41 16.27 4.14
N GLY A 2 -16.01 15.88 4.09
CA GLY A 2 -15.70 14.61 4.00
C GLY A 2 -14.71 14.12 3.09
N LYS A 3 -13.93 14.94 2.52
CA LYS A 3 -12.89 14.41 1.70
C LYS A 3 -11.78 13.89 2.53
N ILE A 4 -11.45 12.62 2.35
CA ILE A 4 -10.33 12.02 3.05
C ILE A 4 -9.05 12.43 2.37
N LYS A 5 -8.03 12.74 3.15
CA LYS A 5 -6.76 13.14 2.61
C LYS A 5 -5.89 11.93 2.28
N TYR A 6 -4.92 12.14 1.40
CA TYR A 6 -4.12 11.01 0.94
C TYR A 6 -3.30 10.37 2.06
N ASP A 7 -2.87 11.15 3.04
CA ASP A 7 -2.08 10.56 4.13
C ASP A 7 -2.92 9.63 4.97
N LYS A 8 -4.21 9.91 5.09
CA LYS A 8 -5.09 9.00 5.81
C LYS A 8 -5.27 7.69 5.06
N ILE A 9 -5.40 7.78 3.74
CA ILE A 9 -5.50 6.58 2.91
C ILE A 9 -4.19 5.80 2.99
N TYR A 10 -3.07 6.50 2.95
CA TYR A 10 -1.76 5.88 3.06
C TYR A 10 -1.67 5.09 4.37
N GLU A 11 -2.03 5.73 5.47
CA GLU A 11 -1.94 5.07 6.77
C GLU A 11 -2.83 3.84 6.84
N ASP A 12 -4.03 3.96 6.30
CA ASP A 12 -4.97 2.86 6.35
C ASP A 12 -4.49 1.67 5.52
N LEU A 13 -4.03 1.94 4.31
CA LEU A 13 -3.52 0.87 3.45
C LEU A 13 -2.24 0.27 4.02
N LYS A 14 -1.38 1.13 4.58
CA LYS A 14 -0.15 0.67 5.19
C LYS A 14 -0.46 -0.30 6.33
N GLU A 15 -1.41 0.05 7.16
CA GLU A 15 -1.78 -0.80 8.27
C GLU A 15 -2.35 -2.13 7.78
N LYS A 16 -3.16 -2.10 6.74
CA LYS A 16 -3.72 -3.33 6.20
C LYS A 16 -2.65 -4.23 5.62
N ILE A 17 -1.62 -3.64 5.03
CA ILE A 17 -0.52 -4.41 4.51
C ILE A 17 0.30 -5.00 5.66
N GLU A 18 0.58 -4.20 6.67
CA GLU A 18 1.39 -4.65 7.79
C GLU A 18 0.69 -5.73 8.61
N SER A 19 -0.63 -5.67 8.67
CA SER A 19 -1.39 -6.68 9.40
C SER A 19 -1.80 -7.85 8.52
N GLU A 20 -1.33 -7.84 7.28
CA GLU A 20 -1.55 -8.93 6.34
C GLU A 20 -3.00 -9.07 5.88
N VAL A 21 -3.77 -8.01 5.98
CA VAL A 21 -5.06 -7.97 5.32
C VAL A 21 -4.81 -8.07 3.81
N TYR A 22 -3.78 -7.37 3.33
CA TYR A 22 -3.29 -7.54 1.98
C TYR A 22 -1.91 -8.17 2.10
N LYS A 23 -1.81 -9.41 1.68
CA LYS A 23 -0.58 -10.16 1.88
C LYS A 23 0.45 -9.86 0.80
N ASN A 24 1.67 -10.24 1.06
CA ASN A 24 2.74 -10.07 0.09
C ASN A 24 2.36 -10.72 -1.23
N GLN A 25 2.61 -10.01 -2.32
CA GLN A 25 2.32 -10.44 -3.68
C GLN A 25 0.83 -10.43 -4.02
N GLN A 26 0.01 -9.98 -3.11
CA GLN A 26 -1.40 -9.88 -3.39
C GLN A 26 -1.68 -8.58 -4.13
N LYS A 27 -2.57 -8.63 -5.09
CA LYS A 27 -2.96 -7.45 -5.82
C LYS A 27 -3.95 -6.65 -5.00
N LEU A 28 -3.76 -5.35 -4.93
CA LEU A 28 -4.72 -4.49 -4.25
C LEU A 28 -6.00 -4.38 -5.07
N PRO A 29 -7.10 -4.01 -4.44
CA PRO A 29 -8.32 -3.76 -5.19
C PRO A 29 -8.08 -2.70 -6.25
N SER A 30 -8.92 -2.68 -7.27
CA SER A 30 -8.75 -1.76 -8.36
C SER A 30 -8.86 -0.32 -7.89
N GLU A 31 -8.34 0.59 -8.70
CA GLU A 31 -8.42 2.00 -8.40
C GLU A 31 -9.88 2.42 -8.21
N ASN A 32 -10.76 1.93 -9.09
CA ASN A 32 -12.17 2.27 -8.97
C ASN A 32 -12.76 1.82 -7.64
N ASN A 33 -12.41 0.62 -7.22
CA ASN A 33 -12.91 0.10 -5.96
C ASN A 33 -12.38 0.89 -4.78
N LEU A 34 -11.10 1.22 -4.81
CA LEU A 34 -10.51 1.98 -3.71
C LEU A 34 -11.05 3.40 -3.64
N VAL A 35 -11.28 4.01 -4.78
CA VAL A 35 -11.88 5.34 -4.82
C VAL A 35 -13.25 5.32 -4.16
N LYS A 36 -14.02 4.29 -4.43
CA LYS A 36 -15.34 4.16 -3.82
C LYS A 36 -15.24 3.88 -2.33
N GLU A 37 -14.32 3.02 -1.97
CA GLU A 37 -14.19 2.63 -0.58
C GLU A 37 -13.78 3.81 0.29
N TYR A 38 -12.82 4.59 -0.17
CA TYR A 38 -12.32 5.70 0.60
C TYR A 38 -13.04 7.01 0.29
N LYS A 39 -13.92 7.00 -0.68
CA LYS A 39 -14.68 8.20 -1.05
C LYS A 39 -13.76 9.36 -1.34
N CYS A 40 -12.78 9.13 -2.17
CA CYS A 40 -11.78 10.12 -2.49
C CYS A 40 -11.66 10.25 -4.01
N SER A 41 -10.92 11.25 -4.44
CA SER A 41 -10.65 11.42 -5.87
C SER A 41 -9.55 10.46 -6.30
N ARG A 42 -9.46 10.25 -7.60
CA ARG A 42 -8.40 9.42 -8.14
C ARG A 42 -7.03 10.00 -7.86
N ASN A 43 -6.91 11.32 -7.93
CA ASN A 43 -5.64 11.95 -7.64
C ASN A 43 -5.22 11.72 -6.22
N THR A 44 -6.14 11.82 -5.29
CA THR A 44 -5.84 11.60 -3.89
C THR A 44 -5.40 10.16 -3.67
N LEU A 45 -6.12 9.22 -4.27
CA LEU A 45 -5.75 7.82 -4.14
C LEU A 45 -4.38 7.55 -4.74
N ARG A 46 -4.12 8.11 -5.90
CA ARG A 46 -2.84 7.89 -6.56
C ARG A 46 -1.68 8.44 -5.76
N ARG A 47 -1.88 9.55 -5.07
CA ARG A 47 -0.83 10.09 -4.20
C ARG A 47 -0.54 9.15 -3.05
N ALA A 48 -1.59 8.56 -2.47
CA ALA A 48 -1.39 7.62 -1.37
C ALA A 48 -0.66 6.38 -1.86
N VAL A 49 -1.04 5.87 -3.01
CA VAL A 49 -0.41 4.68 -3.56
C VAL A 49 1.04 4.97 -3.93
N ALA A 50 1.31 6.15 -4.48
CA ALA A 50 2.68 6.53 -4.81
C ALA A 50 3.54 6.58 -3.55
N GLN A 51 2.97 7.06 -2.47
CA GLN A 51 3.69 7.12 -1.20
C GLN A 51 3.99 5.71 -0.70
N LEU A 52 3.03 4.81 -0.83
CA LEU A 52 3.25 3.41 -0.45
C LEU A 52 4.34 2.78 -1.30
N ALA A 53 4.35 3.08 -2.59
CA ALA A 53 5.39 2.54 -3.47
C ALA A 53 6.75 3.08 -3.08
N SER A 54 6.81 4.38 -2.77
CA SER A 54 8.04 5.01 -2.37
C SER A 54 8.57 4.42 -1.07
N SER A 55 7.69 3.98 -0.20
CA SER A 55 8.07 3.41 1.08
C SER A 55 8.31 1.90 1.01
N GLY A 56 8.15 1.30 -0.15
CA GLY A 56 8.45 -0.12 -0.30
C GLY A 56 7.32 -1.06 0.06
N TYR A 57 6.11 -0.56 0.17
CA TYR A 57 4.98 -1.42 0.51
C TYR A 57 4.33 -2.04 -0.71
N VAL A 58 4.31 -1.33 -1.81
CA VAL A 58 3.65 -1.82 -3.01
C VAL A 58 4.47 -1.49 -4.25
N GLN A 59 4.12 -2.13 -5.33
CA GLN A 59 4.71 -1.84 -6.63
C GLN A 59 3.58 -1.71 -7.63
N SER A 60 3.61 -0.62 -8.39
CA SER A 60 2.62 -0.40 -9.42
C SER A 60 3.15 -0.96 -10.73
N LEU A 61 2.41 -1.89 -11.33
CA LEU A 61 2.80 -2.48 -12.58
C LEU A 61 1.89 -1.96 -13.67
N HIS A 62 2.48 -1.32 -14.64
CA HIS A 62 1.72 -0.69 -15.70
C HIS A 62 0.81 -1.71 -16.37
N GLY A 63 -0.48 -1.38 -16.43
CA GLY A 63 -1.45 -2.24 -17.08
C GLY A 63 -1.87 -3.46 -16.29
N LYS A 64 -1.24 -3.69 -15.14
CA LYS A 64 -1.58 -4.89 -14.37
C LYS A 64 -2.14 -4.57 -13.00
N GLY A 65 -1.82 -3.42 -12.44
CA GLY A 65 -2.34 -3.04 -11.15
C GLY A 65 -1.26 -2.82 -10.14
N VAL A 66 -1.65 -2.79 -8.89
CA VAL A 66 -0.74 -2.51 -7.79
C VAL A 66 -0.65 -3.76 -6.93
N TYR A 67 0.55 -4.20 -6.67
CA TYR A 67 0.79 -5.42 -5.90
C TYR A 67 1.57 -5.12 -4.65
N VAL A 68 1.27 -5.85 -3.59
CA VAL A 68 1.99 -5.72 -2.33
C VAL A 68 3.33 -6.39 -2.46
N ILE A 69 4.39 -5.67 -2.10
CA ILE A 69 5.73 -6.25 -2.10
C ILE A 69 6.36 -6.22 -0.72
N TYR A 70 5.63 -5.75 0.27
CA TYR A 70 6.14 -5.66 1.64
C TYR A 70 6.23 -7.04 2.27
N GLU A 71 7.39 -7.35 2.83
CA GLU A 71 7.61 -8.62 3.47
C GLU A 71 7.85 -8.41 4.94
N GLN A 72 6.89 -8.82 5.72
CA GLN A 72 6.95 -8.51 7.13
C GLN A 72 8.01 -9.26 7.88
N HIS A 73 8.26 -10.51 7.53
CA HIS A 73 9.28 -11.20 8.26
C HIS A 73 10.63 -11.06 7.65
N LYS A 74 10.86 -10.19 6.75
CA LYS A 74 12.16 -9.94 6.30
C LYS A 74 12.82 -9.07 7.27
N LYS A 75 13.23 -9.60 8.39
CA LYS A 75 13.83 -8.78 9.38
C LYS A 75 15.23 -8.49 9.08
N PRO A 76 15.67 -7.35 9.35
CA PRO A 76 17.05 -6.98 9.11
C PRO A 76 17.98 -7.61 10.05
N ASP A 77 17.43 -8.21 10.99
CA ASP A 77 18.34 -8.71 11.89
C ASP A 77 19.05 -9.85 11.45
N PHE A 78 18.96 -10.23 10.81
CA PHE A 78 19.76 -11.17 10.55
C PHE A 78 20.99 -10.88 10.41
N MET A 79 21.00 -10.20 10.47
CA MET A 79 21.97 -9.83 10.61
C MET A 79 22.60 -9.91 11.44
N LEU A 80 22.35 -10.32 11.69
CA LEU A 80 22.81 -10.41 12.51
C LEU A 80 23.51 -10.99 12.76
N GLY A 81 23.45 -11.25 12.40
CA GLY A 81 23.96 -11.80 12.62
C GLY A 81 24.87 -11.91 12.50
N ASP A 82 24.92 -11.89 12.18
CA ASP A 82 25.55 -12.10 12.08
C ASP A 82 26.49 -12.08 12.41
N ILE A 83 26.68 -11.97 12.46
CA ILE A 83 27.35 -12.03 12.72
C ILE A 83 27.77 -12.06 13.07
#